data_0c3fa406e9323035e901b82fb9ce46ac
#
_entry.id   0c3fa406e9323035e901b82fb9ce46ac
#
_cell.length_a   1.000
_cell.length_b   1.000
_cell.length_c   1.000
_cell.angle_alpha   90.00
_cell.angle_beta   90.00
_cell.angle_gamma   90.00
#
_symmetry.space_group_name_H-M   'P 1'
#
loop_
_entity.id
_entity.type
_entity.pdbx_description
1 polymer ?
#
loop_
_entity_poly.entity_id
_entity_poly.type
_entity_poly.pdbx_seq_one_letter_code
_entity_poly.pdbx_strand_id
1 'polypeptide(L)'
;MNKKSLLAAATATVALAAASGVAAADELVLGSFGGSFANNVTACYIEPFKAATGADVILKLGSSSQHAAAVRATAGQSDMDVVFADDAFAVQMANEGLLVQLDRSKLSNAPEIIDGAWGANDAYVAAMLGATTIIYNKDTVTTPPTSWNDLFDPKYEGRVTIGDISGTTGWQFLAALNQMEGGTLDDITPGIEKVKPLAKSSVLLYSQADQVVALFERGEIDIAVWYPDRAGVAAKNGLPLAAAYPAEGAVGIRPTISIPKGTAQEDLAHKFIDTVLDADNQKCFSEIQFIGSVNKNVTLSAEVSAIVPTGEALDKMLFLDPNDMAQRLPDWTRRWQREVLR
;
A
#
# COMPACT_ATOMS: atom_id res chain seq x y z
N MET A 1 28.15 -14.77 -92.78
CA MET A 1 29.05 -14.83 -91.64
C MET A 1 28.23 -14.64 -90.37
N ASN A 2 28.01 -15.73 -89.66
CA ASN A 2 27.08 -15.79 -88.53
C ASN A 2 27.82 -15.36 -87.24
N LYS A 3 27.16 -14.44 -86.49
CA LYS A 3 27.50 -14.20 -85.10
C LYS A 3 26.37 -14.72 -84.27
N LYS A 4 26.64 -15.78 -83.48
CA LYS A 4 25.71 -16.33 -82.43
C LYS A 4 25.93 -15.53 -81.18
N SER A 5 24.81 -14.93 -80.66
CA SER A 5 24.77 -14.29 -79.34
C SER A 5 24.36 -15.33 -78.30
N LEU A 6 25.22 -15.56 -77.30
CA LEU A 6 24.85 -16.29 -76.08
C LEU A 6 24.14 -15.36 -75.10
N LEU A 7 22.91 -15.67 -74.74
CA LEU A 7 22.23 -15.09 -73.59
C LEU A 7 22.63 -15.90 -72.35
N ALA A 8 23.30 -15.25 -71.40
CA ALA A 8 23.51 -15.77 -70.04
C ALA A 8 22.30 -15.36 -69.16
N ALA A 9 21.54 -16.35 -68.69
CA ALA A 9 20.49 -16.13 -67.74
C ALA A 9 21.10 -16.08 -66.31
N ALA A 10 21.05 -14.90 -65.67
CA ALA A 10 21.43 -14.73 -64.26
C ALA A 10 20.20 -15.02 -63.36
N THR A 11 20.23 -16.13 -62.68
CA THR A 11 19.26 -16.47 -61.66
C THR A 11 19.58 -15.69 -60.35
N ALA A 12 18.85 -14.66 -60.04
CA ALA A 12 18.93 -13.94 -58.76
C ALA A 12 18.19 -14.73 -57.68
N THR A 13 18.93 -15.32 -56.76
CA THR A 13 18.38 -15.95 -55.56
C THR A 13 18.11 -14.85 -54.54
N VAL A 14 16.81 -14.54 -54.35
CA VAL A 14 16.35 -13.62 -53.27
C VAL A 14 16.41 -14.43 -51.97
N ALA A 15 17.38 -14.16 -51.11
CA ALA A 15 17.42 -14.65 -49.75
C ALA A 15 16.39 -13.82 -48.91
N LEU A 16 15.29 -14.42 -48.56
CA LEU A 16 14.32 -13.88 -47.61
C LEU A 16 14.95 -13.96 -46.22
N ALA A 17 15.59 -12.87 -45.76
CA ALA A 17 16.00 -12.74 -44.36
C ALA A 17 14.73 -12.67 -43.51
N ALA A 18 14.40 -13.74 -42.81
CA ALA A 18 13.40 -13.72 -41.74
C ALA A 18 13.94 -12.82 -40.63
N ALA A 19 13.52 -11.56 -40.61
CA ALA A 19 13.71 -10.71 -39.47
C ALA A 19 12.87 -11.31 -38.33
N SER A 20 13.51 -12.06 -37.44
CA SER A 20 12.96 -12.43 -36.16
C SER A 20 12.82 -11.10 -35.39
N GLY A 21 11.66 -10.46 -35.54
CA GLY A 21 11.27 -9.35 -34.68
C GLY A 21 11.30 -9.88 -33.24
N VAL A 22 12.24 -9.42 -32.44
CA VAL A 22 12.12 -9.55 -31.00
C VAL A 22 10.84 -8.79 -30.67
N ALA A 23 9.76 -9.52 -30.36
CA ALA A 23 8.56 -8.90 -29.80
C ALA A 23 9.04 -8.13 -28.55
N ALA A 24 8.74 -6.83 -28.49
CA ALA A 24 8.94 -6.09 -27.26
C ALA A 24 8.20 -6.84 -26.16
N ALA A 25 8.86 -7.05 -25.03
CA ALA A 25 8.16 -7.65 -23.89
C ALA A 25 6.98 -6.73 -23.53
N ASP A 26 5.85 -7.35 -23.22
CA ASP A 26 4.70 -6.59 -22.68
C ASP A 26 5.15 -5.87 -21.41
N GLU A 27 4.69 -4.64 -21.21
CA GLU A 27 5.05 -3.80 -20.08
C GLU A 27 3.80 -3.51 -19.23
N LEU A 28 3.91 -3.64 -17.92
CA LEU A 28 2.87 -3.34 -16.96
C LEU A 28 3.32 -2.22 -16.03
N VAL A 29 2.53 -1.17 -15.89
CA VAL A 29 2.82 -0.04 -14.98
C VAL A 29 2.09 -0.24 -13.66
N LEU A 30 2.85 -0.41 -12.58
CA LEU A 30 2.34 -0.66 -11.23
C LEU A 30 2.50 0.58 -10.35
N GLY A 31 1.38 1.18 -9.92
CA GLY A 31 1.36 2.14 -8.83
C GLY A 31 1.61 1.44 -7.49
N SER A 32 2.70 1.76 -6.80
CA SER A 32 3.12 1.10 -5.56
C SER A 32 3.59 2.09 -4.50
N PHE A 33 3.57 1.65 -3.25
CA PHE A 33 4.23 2.39 -2.16
C PHE A 33 5.75 2.25 -2.29
N GLY A 34 6.48 3.23 -1.73
CA GLY A 34 7.94 3.30 -1.81
C GLY A 34 8.68 2.48 -0.75
N GLY A 35 10.01 2.67 -0.72
CA GLY A 35 10.92 2.13 0.27
C GLY A 35 10.95 0.61 0.33
N SER A 36 10.99 0.04 1.55
CA SER A 36 11.02 -1.40 1.75
C SER A 36 9.85 -2.14 1.10
N PHE A 37 8.68 -1.50 1.03
CA PHE A 37 7.50 -2.09 0.38
C PHE A 37 7.75 -2.35 -1.11
N ALA A 38 8.27 -1.36 -1.84
CA ALA A 38 8.60 -1.53 -3.27
C ALA A 38 9.62 -2.63 -3.50
N ASN A 39 10.65 -2.70 -2.65
CA ASN A 39 11.67 -3.76 -2.73
C ASN A 39 11.05 -5.15 -2.52
N ASN A 40 10.17 -5.27 -1.53
CA ASN A 40 9.52 -6.53 -1.19
C ASN A 40 8.46 -6.93 -2.24
N VAL A 41 7.70 -5.97 -2.80
CA VAL A 41 6.83 -6.17 -3.97
C VAL A 41 7.64 -6.68 -5.17
N THR A 42 8.81 -6.10 -5.40
CA THR A 42 9.69 -6.58 -6.48
C THR A 42 10.09 -8.03 -6.25
N ALA A 43 10.56 -8.37 -5.06
CA ALA A 43 11.05 -9.71 -4.76
C ALA A 43 9.95 -10.79 -4.80
N CYS A 44 8.76 -10.50 -4.24
CA CYS A 44 7.74 -11.50 -4.02
C CYS A 44 6.59 -11.51 -5.05
N TYR A 45 6.41 -10.43 -5.81
CA TYR A 45 5.34 -10.34 -6.80
C TYR A 45 5.86 -10.07 -8.21
N ILE A 46 6.76 -9.09 -8.39
CA ILE A 46 7.23 -8.71 -9.74
C ILE A 46 8.12 -9.81 -10.34
N GLU A 47 9.10 -10.30 -9.61
CA GLU A 47 10.00 -11.34 -10.15
C GLU A 47 9.28 -12.65 -10.49
N PRO A 48 8.37 -13.20 -9.66
CA PRO A 48 7.53 -14.33 -10.04
C PRO A 48 6.65 -14.06 -11.26
N PHE A 49 6.03 -12.87 -11.33
CA PHE A 49 5.22 -12.45 -12.47
C PHE A 49 6.03 -12.39 -13.77
N LYS A 50 7.21 -11.76 -13.74
CA LYS A 50 8.14 -11.71 -14.89
C LYS A 50 8.56 -13.10 -15.32
N ALA A 51 8.87 -13.98 -14.38
CA ALA A 51 9.24 -15.37 -14.68
C ALA A 51 8.10 -16.15 -15.37
N ALA A 52 6.86 -15.88 -14.98
CA ALA A 52 5.69 -16.57 -15.53
C ALA A 52 5.21 -16.01 -16.89
N THR A 53 5.38 -14.70 -17.12
CA THR A 53 4.78 -14.01 -18.29
C THR A 53 5.81 -13.50 -19.30
N GLY A 54 7.05 -13.26 -18.88
CA GLY A 54 8.05 -12.54 -19.66
C GLY A 54 7.83 -11.03 -19.75
N ALA A 55 6.78 -10.49 -19.12
CA ALA A 55 6.47 -9.07 -19.14
C ALA A 55 7.35 -8.30 -18.16
N ASP A 56 7.70 -7.06 -18.50
CA ASP A 56 8.36 -6.13 -17.59
C ASP A 56 7.36 -5.36 -16.73
N VAL A 57 7.80 -4.92 -15.54
CA VAL A 57 6.97 -4.11 -14.63
C VAL A 57 7.70 -2.81 -14.29
N ILE A 58 7.03 -1.69 -14.55
CA ILE A 58 7.51 -0.35 -14.18
C ILE A 58 6.79 0.10 -12.91
N LEU A 59 7.56 0.49 -11.89
CA LEU A 59 7.02 1.03 -10.65
C LEU A 59 6.80 2.54 -10.74
N LYS A 60 5.59 2.98 -10.42
CA LYS A 60 5.27 4.37 -10.08
C LYS A 60 5.05 4.47 -8.58
N LEU A 61 6.00 5.11 -7.89
CA LEU A 61 5.96 5.19 -6.43
C LEU A 61 5.12 6.38 -5.95
N GLY A 62 4.29 6.14 -4.93
CA GLY A 62 3.44 7.18 -4.34
C GLY A 62 2.67 6.68 -3.12
N SER A 63 1.92 7.58 -2.48
CA SER A 63 0.95 7.22 -1.46
C SER A 63 -0.42 6.90 -2.07
N SER A 64 -1.31 6.28 -1.29
CA SER A 64 -2.69 5.99 -1.72
C SER A 64 -3.42 7.22 -2.25
N SER A 65 -3.27 8.36 -1.59
CA SER A 65 -3.88 9.63 -2.03
C SER A 65 -3.29 10.16 -3.34
N GLN A 66 -1.97 10.01 -3.53
CA GLN A 66 -1.32 10.41 -4.78
C GLN A 66 -1.74 9.52 -5.95
N HIS A 67 -1.80 8.21 -5.74
CA HIS A 67 -2.30 7.27 -6.75
C HIS A 67 -3.76 7.57 -7.12
N ALA A 68 -4.65 7.76 -6.14
CA ALA A 68 -6.03 8.12 -6.39
C ALA A 68 -6.17 9.45 -7.16
N ALA A 69 -5.34 10.44 -6.82
CA ALA A 69 -5.30 11.72 -7.54
C ALA A 69 -4.82 11.54 -8.99
N ALA A 70 -3.79 10.72 -9.23
CA ALA A 70 -3.28 10.43 -10.57
C ALA A 70 -4.33 9.71 -11.43
N VAL A 71 -5.02 8.70 -10.88
CA VAL A 71 -6.11 7.99 -11.59
C VAL A 71 -7.26 8.94 -11.94
N ARG A 72 -7.63 9.87 -11.03
CA ARG A 72 -8.64 10.90 -11.30
C ARG A 72 -8.22 11.85 -12.41
N ALA A 73 -6.97 12.31 -12.39
CA ALA A 73 -6.45 13.28 -13.36
C ALA A 73 -6.48 12.74 -14.79
N THR A 74 -6.38 11.44 -14.97
CA THR A 74 -6.39 10.79 -16.28
C THR A 74 -7.80 10.43 -16.77
N ALA A 75 -8.84 10.63 -15.96
CA ALA A 75 -10.26 10.51 -16.33
C ALA A 75 -10.61 9.22 -17.10
N GLY A 76 -10.09 8.07 -16.67
CA GLY A 76 -10.34 6.77 -17.31
C GLY A 76 -9.39 6.44 -18.48
N GLN A 77 -8.24 7.10 -18.55
CA GLN A 77 -7.10 6.75 -19.40
C GLN A 77 -5.85 6.67 -18.51
N SER A 78 -5.88 5.81 -17.51
CA SER A 78 -4.82 5.70 -16.53
C SER A 78 -3.48 5.36 -17.19
N ASP A 79 -2.42 5.98 -16.71
CA ASP A 79 -1.04 5.66 -17.03
C ASP A 79 -0.44 4.62 -16.04
N MET A 80 -1.30 4.01 -15.22
CA MET A 80 -1.04 2.84 -14.38
C MET A 80 -2.01 1.73 -14.77
N ASP A 81 -1.50 0.52 -14.92
CA ASP A 81 -2.30 -0.66 -15.26
C ASP A 81 -2.85 -1.35 -14.01
N VAL A 82 -2.08 -1.30 -12.93
CA VAL A 82 -2.45 -1.82 -11.61
C VAL A 82 -2.05 -0.79 -10.57
N VAL A 83 -2.83 -0.68 -9.49
CA VAL A 83 -2.53 0.26 -8.41
C VAL A 83 -2.75 -0.37 -7.03
N PHE A 84 -1.76 -0.21 -6.15
CA PHE A 84 -1.93 -0.38 -4.71
C PHE A 84 -2.48 0.92 -4.10
N ALA A 85 -3.53 0.79 -3.31
CA ALA A 85 -4.08 1.87 -2.49
C ALA A 85 -4.76 1.29 -1.25
N ASP A 86 -4.77 2.02 -0.16
CA ASP A 86 -5.52 1.62 1.03
C ASP A 86 -7.03 1.70 0.75
N ASP A 87 -7.80 0.88 1.43
CA ASP A 87 -9.20 0.59 1.13
C ASP A 87 -10.08 1.83 1.00
N ALA A 88 -9.94 2.84 1.86
CA ALA A 88 -10.73 4.08 1.75
C ALA A 88 -10.51 4.82 0.43
N PHE A 89 -9.28 4.81 -0.11
CA PHE A 89 -8.96 5.43 -1.41
C PHE A 89 -9.41 4.56 -2.57
N ALA A 90 -9.32 3.24 -2.45
CA ALA A 90 -9.87 2.31 -3.44
C ALA A 90 -11.38 2.46 -3.56
N VAL A 91 -12.10 2.59 -2.43
CA VAL A 91 -13.53 2.88 -2.40
C VAL A 91 -13.86 4.20 -3.07
N GLN A 92 -13.07 5.26 -2.83
CA GLN A 92 -13.28 6.54 -3.52
C GLN A 92 -13.19 6.36 -5.04
N MET A 93 -12.12 5.73 -5.53
CA MET A 93 -11.95 5.47 -6.97
C MET A 93 -13.07 4.58 -7.53
N ALA A 94 -13.52 3.57 -6.79
CA ALA A 94 -14.62 2.69 -7.19
C ALA A 94 -15.94 3.46 -7.28
N ASN A 95 -16.28 4.29 -6.29
CA ASN A 95 -17.50 5.11 -6.27
C ASN A 95 -17.51 6.17 -7.39
N GLU A 96 -16.35 6.66 -7.78
CA GLU A 96 -16.17 7.56 -8.92
C GLU A 96 -16.21 6.83 -10.28
N GLY A 97 -16.32 5.49 -10.27
CA GLY A 97 -16.37 4.67 -11.46
C GLY A 97 -15.04 4.60 -12.22
N LEU A 98 -13.92 4.80 -11.53
CA LEU A 98 -12.57 4.84 -12.10
C LEU A 98 -11.85 3.49 -12.15
N LEU A 99 -12.42 2.46 -11.53
CA LEU A 99 -11.84 1.12 -11.49
C LEU A 99 -12.59 0.15 -12.40
N VAL A 100 -11.88 -0.81 -12.95
CA VAL A 100 -12.42 -1.97 -13.65
C VAL A 100 -12.99 -2.94 -12.61
N GLN A 101 -14.13 -3.57 -12.89
CA GLN A 101 -14.60 -4.70 -12.12
C GLN A 101 -13.68 -5.90 -12.39
N LEU A 102 -13.07 -6.46 -11.35
CA LEU A 102 -12.20 -7.62 -11.46
C LEU A 102 -13.02 -8.85 -11.89
N ASP A 103 -12.56 -9.51 -12.93
CA ASP A 103 -13.13 -10.78 -13.37
C ASP A 103 -12.52 -11.92 -12.56
N ARG A 104 -13.23 -12.41 -11.55
CA ARG A 104 -12.76 -13.52 -10.70
C ARG A 104 -12.48 -14.80 -11.48
N SER A 105 -13.07 -15.00 -12.67
CA SER A 105 -12.79 -16.16 -13.48
C SER A 105 -11.38 -16.14 -14.09
N LYS A 106 -10.75 -14.96 -14.15
CA LYS A 106 -9.36 -14.77 -14.55
C LYS A 106 -8.37 -14.89 -13.39
N LEU A 107 -8.87 -15.02 -12.15
CA LEU A 107 -8.07 -15.07 -10.91
C LEU A 107 -8.17 -16.50 -10.33
N SER A 108 -7.20 -17.33 -10.66
CA SER A 108 -7.20 -18.75 -10.23
C SER A 108 -7.12 -18.89 -8.70
N ASN A 109 -6.51 -17.91 -8.02
CA ASN A 109 -6.35 -17.87 -6.58
C ASN A 109 -7.56 -17.22 -5.85
N ALA A 110 -8.55 -16.66 -6.56
CA ALA A 110 -9.70 -16.01 -5.95
C ALA A 110 -10.47 -16.85 -4.93
N PRO A 111 -10.67 -18.19 -5.11
CA PRO A 111 -11.35 -19.05 -4.13
C PRO A 111 -10.62 -19.20 -2.79
N GLU A 112 -9.32 -18.90 -2.76
CA GLU A 112 -8.47 -19.02 -1.58
C GLU A 112 -8.45 -17.73 -0.74
N ILE A 113 -8.98 -16.65 -1.26
CA ILE A 113 -8.98 -15.35 -0.60
C ILE A 113 -10.16 -15.25 0.37
N ILE A 114 -9.93 -14.65 1.54
CA ILE A 114 -10.98 -14.42 2.54
C ILE A 114 -12.09 -13.52 1.97
N ASP A 115 -13.34 -13.81 2.31
CA ASP A 115 -14.50 -13.08 1.75
C ASP A 115 -14.43 -11.56 2.00
N GLY A 116 -14.00 -11.16 3.19
CA GLY A 116 -13.88 -9.74 3.57
C GLY A 116 -12.77 -8.95 2.88
N ALA A 117 -11.98 -9.59 1.98
CA ALA A 117 -10.96 -8.92 1.18
C ALA A 117 -11.53 -8.24 -0.07
N TRP A 118 -12.69 -8.68 -0.57
CA TRP A 118 -13.27 -8.19 -1.81
C TRP A 118 -14.07 -6.92 -1.61
N GLY A 119 -13.79 -5.92 -2.44
CA GLY A 119 -14.55 -4.67 -2.46
C GLY A 119 -15.91 -4.84 -3.13
N ALA A 120 -16.77 -3.82 -2.97
CA ALA A 120 -18.10 -3.80 -3.59
C ALA A 120 -17.98 -3.98 -5.11
N ASN A 121 -18.81 -4.86 -5.67
CA ASN A 121 -18.82 -5.20 -7.11
C ASN A 121 -17.44 -5.63 -7.64
N ASP A 122 -16.61 -6.24 -6.80
CA ASP A 122 -15.27 -6.69 -7.16
C ASP A 122 -14.39 -5.57 -7.79
N ALA A 123 -14.59 -4.32 -7.41
CA ALA A 123 -13.81 -3.20 -7.95
C ALA A 123 -12.34 -3.21 -7.49
N TYR A 124 -12.04 -3.90 -6.41
CA TYR A 124 -10.70 -4.11 -5.86
C TYR A 124 -10.68 -5.36 -4.97
N VAL A 125 -9.50 -5.82 -4.65
CA VAL A 125 -9.29 -6.86 -3.62
C VAL A 125 -8.21 -6.39 -2.64
N ALA A 126 -8.38 -6.64 -1.34
CA ALA A 126 -7.30 -6.45 -0.39
C ALA A 126 -6.16 -7.42 -0.74
N ALA A 127 -4.94 -6.93 -0.74
CA ALA A 127 -3.74 -7.71 -1.01
C ALA A 127 -3.07 -8.19 0.28
N MET A 128 -3.35 -7.51 1.41
CA MET A 128 -2.74 -7.79 2.71
C MET A 128 -3.56 -7.16 3.85
N LEU A 129 -3.18 -7.47 5.11
CA LEU A 129 -3.81 -6.95 6.32
C LEU A 129 -2.75 -6.33 7.22
N GLY A 130 -2.91 -5.07 7.57
CA GLY A 130 -1.98 -4.31 8.40
C GLY A 130 -2.68 -3.51 9.49
N ALA A 131 -1.92 -2.64 10.14
CA ALA A 131 -2.42 -1.75 11.19
C ALA A 131 -1.69 -0.40 11.18
N THR A 132 -2.36 0.63 11.71
CA THR A 132 -1.75 1.84 12.22
C THR A 132 -1.67 1.73 13.73
N THR A 133 -0.46 1.88 14.30
CA THR A 133 -0.23 1.74 15.74
C THR A 133 0.91 2.65 16.22
N ILE A 134 1.34 2.50 17.45
CA ILE A 134 2.49 3.21 18.02
C ILE A 134 3.76 2.43 17.73
N ILE A 135 4.74 3.10 17.15
CA ILE A 135 6.09 2.57 16.95
C ILE A 135 7.07 3.37 17.81
N TYR A 136 7.98 2.71 18.48
CA TYR A 136 8.93 3.36 19.37
C TYR A 136 10.33 2.75 19.25
N ASN A 137 11.33 3.54 19.61
CA ASN A 137 12.73 3.10 19.70
C ASN A 137 12.97 2.50 21.10
N LYS A 138 13.31 1.22 21.18
CA LYS A 138 13.52 0.46 22.43
C LYS A 138 14.72 0.98 23.27
N ASP A 139 15.68 1.62 22.62
CA ASP A 139 16.88 2.12 23.31
C ASP A 139 16.60 3.42 24.05
N THR A 140 15.64 4.23 23.60
CA THR A 140 15.28 5.52 24.21
C THR A 140 13.97 5.46 24.99
N VAL A 141 13.05 4.56 24.60
CA VAL A 141 11.74 4.35 25.25
C VAL A 141 11.79 3.03 26.01
N THR A 142 12.26 3.07 27.27
CA THR A 142 12.48 1.87 28.09
C THR A 142 11.20 1.24 28.65
N THR A 143 10.11 2.02 28.71
CA THR A 143 8.77 1.54 29.08
C THR A 143 7.90 1.58 27.83
N PRO A 144 7.49 0.41 27.28
CA PRO A 144 6.64 0.37 26.11
C PRO A 144 5.34 1.18 26.30
N PRO A 145 4.92 2.00 25.33
CA PRO A 145 3.63 2.69 25.41
C PRO A 145 2.47 1.69 25.40
N THR A 146 1.39 2.03 26.09
CA THR A 146 0.20 1.18 26.25
C THR A 146 -1.10 1.87 25.83
N SER A 147 -1.04 3.16 25.56
CA SER A 147 -2.18 4.01 25.21
C SER A 147 -1.76 5.04 24.15
N TRP A 148 -2.72 5.45 23.32
CA TRP A 148 -2.52 6.61 22.43
C TRP A 148 -2.19 7.87 23.22
N ASN A 149 -2.62 7.97 24.49
CA ASN A 149 -2.29 9.09 25.34
C ASN A 149 -0.80 9.19 25.67
N ASP A 150 -0.04 8.10 25.60
CA ASP A 150 1.39 8.10 25.89
C ASP A 150 2.19 8.97 24.89
N LEU A 151 1.65 9.19 23.68
CA LEU A 151 2.24 10.09 22.69
C LEU A 151 2.27 11.57 23.14
N PHE A 152 1.41 11.95 24.09
CA PHE A 152 1.28 13.31 24.60
C PHE A 152 2.15 13.56 25.84
N ASP A 153 2.97 12.59 26.28
CA ASP A 153 3.90 12.77 27.36
C ASP A 153 4.93 13.86 27.00
N PRO A 154 5.12 14.90 27.82
CA PRO A 154 6.06 16.00 27.54
C PRO A 154 7.49 15.54 27.21
N LYS A 155 7.91 14.35 27.65
CA LYS A 155 9.22 13.79 27.30
C LYS A 155 9.42 13.55 25.79
N TYR A 156 8.32 13.46 25.01
CA TYR A 156 8.35 13.27 23.56
C TYR A 156 8.17 14.57 22.77
N GLU A 157 8.08 15.74 23.44
CA GLU A 157 7.97 17.01 22.74
C GLU A 157 9.20 17.22 21.83
N GLY A 158 8.94 17.46 20.52
CA GLY A 158 10.00 17.54 19.50
C GLY A 158 10.73 16.23 19.20
N ARG A 159 10.20 15.08 19.67
CA ARG A 159 10.75 13.74 19.41
C ARG A 159 9.68 12.73 18.98
N VAL A 160 8.52 13.23 18.57
CA VAL A 160 7.39 12.45 18.05
C VAL A 160 7.10 12.84 16.62
N THR A 161 6.55 11.91 15.82
CA THR A 161 6.00 12.20 14.50
C THR A 161 4.68 11.48 14.32
N ILE A 162 3.75 12.12 13.62
CA ILE A 162 2.44 11.55 13.24
C ILE A 162 2.20 11.76 11.75
N GLY A 163 1.26 11.01 11.19
CA GLY A 163 0.85 11.18 9.79
C GLY A 163 0.09 12.49 9.55
N ASP A 164 0.33 13.12 8.40
CA ASP A 164 -0.58 14.14 7.88
C ASP A 164 -1.91 13.50 7.48
N ILE A 165 -2.99 14.27 7.54
CA ILE A 165 -4.35 13.81 7.20
C ILE A 165 -4.47 13.27 5.76
N SER A 166 -3.59 13.67 4.85
CA SER A 166 -3.54 13.18 3.47
C SER A 166 -3.07 11.73 3.37
N GLY A 167 -2.42 11.21 4.42
CA GLY A 167 -1.98 9.83 4.52
C GLY A 167 -2.91 9.00 5.42
N THR A 168 -2.91 7.67 5.22
CA THR A 168 -3.79 6.75 5.95
C THR A 168 -3.59 6.81 7.45
N THR A 169 -2.35 6.82 7.94
CA THR A 169 -2.06 6.92 9.38
C THR A 169 -2.59 8.20 10.01
N GLY A 170 -2.63 9.31 9.27
CA GLY A 170 -3.11 10.59 9.78
C GLY A 170 -4.60 10.59 10.11
N TRP A 171 -5.45 10.21 9.16
CA TRP A 171 -6.89 10.16 9.41
C TRP A 171 -7.29 8.98 10.31
N GLN A 172 -6.58 7.86 10.27
CA GLN A 172 -6.82 6.74 11.18
C GLN A 172 -6.50 7.11 12.63
N PHE A 173 -5.38 7.77 12.86
CA PHE A 173 -5.03 8.27 14.19
C PHE A 173 -6.02 9.33 14.69
N LEU A 174 -6.44 10.25 13.82
CA LEU A 174 -7.49 11.23 14.16
C LEU A 174 -8.80 10.52 14.56
N ALA A 175 -9.21 9.47 13.83
CA ALA A 175 -10.40 8.69 14.17
C ALA A 175 -10.26 8.00 15.53
N ALA A 176 -9.11 7.38 15.82
CA ALA A 176 -8.86 6.74 17.10
C ALA A 176 -8.91 7.75 18.26
N LEU A 177 -8.23 8.89 18.13
CA LEU A 177 -8.29 9.96 19.13
C LEU A 177 -9.70 10.50 19.32
N ASN A 178 -10.43 10.69 18.22
CA ASN A 178 -11.80 11.20 18.26
C ASN A 178 -12.73 10.25 19.03
N GLN A 179 -12.62 8.95 18.79
CA GLN A 179 -13.37 7.95 19.54
C GLN A 179 -13.01 7.94 21.03
N MET A 180 -11.73 8.05 21.36
CA MET A 180 -11.24 8.14 22.74
C MET A 180 -11.85 9.33 23.51
N GLU A 181 -11.96 10.47 22.84
CA GLU A 181 -12.51 11.71 23.42
C GLU A 181 -14.04 11.79 23.30
N GLY A 182 -14.70 10.68 22.93
CA GLY A 182 -16.18 10.59 22.86
C GLY A 182 -16.80 11.22 21.61
N GLY A 183 -16.02 11.53 20.61
CA GLY A 183 -16.50 12.00 19.30
C GLY A 183 -17.08 10.87 18.44
N THR A 184 -17.68 11.26 17.32
CA THR A 184 -18.25 10.35 16.31
C THR A 184 -17.64 10.63 14.94
N LEU A 185 -17.90 9.76 13.95
CA LEU A 185 -17.43 10.03 12.58
C LEU A 185 -18.07 11.28 11.96
N ASP A 186 -19.24 11.73 12.47
CA ASP A 186 -19.91 12.96 12.04
C ASP A 186 -19.43 14.21 12.79
N ASP A 187 -18.89 14.03 14.01
CA ASP A 187 -18.28 15.12 14.78
C ASP A 187 -16.86 14.73 15.24
N ILE A 188 -15.87 15.23 14.52
CA ILE A 188 -14.46 15.02 14.81
C ILE A 188 -13.84 16.16 15.64
N THR A 189 -14.64 17.05 16.17
CA THR A 189 -14.16 18.18 16.99
C THR A 189 -13.31 17.71 18.17
N PRO A 190 -13.73 16.71 18.97
CA PRO A 190 -12.90 16.23 20.07
C PRO A 190 -11.51 15.72 19.61
N GLY A 191 -11.46 14.93 18.53
CA GLY A 191 -10.20 14.44 17.98
C GLY A 191 -9.31 15.55 17.42
N ILE A 192 -9.88 16.55 16.74
CA ILE A 192 -9.15 17.72 16.24
C ILE A 192 -8.53 18.49 17.43
N GLU A 193 -9.29 18.78 18.48
CA GLU A 193 -8.75 19.49 19.64
C GLU A 193 -7.65 18.69 20.33
N LYS A 194 -7.81 17.38 20.43
CA LYS A 194 -6.81 16.47 21.02
C LYS A 194 -5.52 16.43 20.22
N VAL A 195 -5.59 16.35 18.89
CA VAL A 195 -4.39 16.18 18.04
C VAL A 195 -3.59 17.45 17.86
N LYS A 196 -4.18 18.64 17.96
CA LYS A 196 -3.52 19.94 17.75
C LYS A 196 -2.18 20.11 18.49
N PRO A 197 -2.11 19.92 19.83
CA PRO A 197 -0.85 20.09 20.54
C PRO A 197 0.22 19.08 20.06
N LEU A 198 -0.17 17.85 19.77
CA LEU A 198 0.74 16.83 19.29
C LEU A 198 1.24 17.13 17.87
N ALA A 199 0.36 17.58 16.99
CA ALA A 199 0.74 17.99 15.63
C ALA A 199 1.75 19.16 15.67
N LYS A 200 1.57 20.12 16.60
CA LYS A 200 2.48 21.24 16.79
C LYS A 200 3.84 20.84 17.35
N SER A 201 3.89 19.83 18.22
CA SER A 201 5.13 19.32 18.83
C SER A 201 5.83 18.26 17.99
N SER A 202 5.17 17.74 16.92
CA SER A 202 5.75 16.75 16.03
C SER A 202 6.91 17.33 15.21
N VAL A 203 7.97 16.53 15.06
CA VAL A 203 9.12 16.87 14.19
C VAL A 203 8.68 17.06 12.74
N LEU A 204 7.74 16.23 12.32
CA LEU A 204 7.18 16.25 10.97
C LEU A 204 5.73 15.72 11.03
N LEU A 205 4.86 16.29 10.23
CA LEU A 205 3.61 15.65 9.81
C LEU A 205 3.90 14.96 8.48
N TYR A 206 4.21 13.66 8.53
CA TYR A 206 4.70 12.96 7.35
C TYR A 206 3.56 12.60 6.37
N SER A 207 3.85 12.66 5.08
CA SER A 207 2.94 12.27 3.99
C SER A 207 3.36 10.96 3.29
N GLN A 208 4.60 10.52 3.51
CA GLN A 208 5.17 9.29 2.97
C GLN A 208 5.73 8.42 4.10
N ALA A 209 5.41 7.13 4.10
CA ALA A 209 5.82 6.21 5.15
C ALA A 209 7.35 6.16 5.35
N ASP A 210 8.13 6.29 4.28
CA ASP A 210 9.59 6.20 4.33
C ASP A 210 10.25 7.38 5.06
N GLN A 211 9.54 8.52 5.22
CA GLN A 211 10.05 9.65 6.00
C GLN A 211 10.26 9.28 7.47
N VAL A 212 9.43 8.37 8.01
CA VAL A 212 9.49 7.97 9.42
C VAL A 212 10.74 7.15 9.72
N VAL A 213 11.09 6.19 8.87
CA VAL A 213 12.32 5.39 9.07
C VAL A 213 13.55 6.28 9.07
N ALA A 214 13.62 7.27 8.17
CA ALA A 214 14.72 8.22 8.11
C ALA A 214 14.83 9.09 9.38
N LEU A 215 13.71 9.46 10.01
CA LEU A 215 13.72 10.18 11.29
C LEU A 215 14.27 9.32 12.43
N PHE A 216 13.89 8.03 12.50
CA PHE A 216 14.45 7.08 13.47
C PHE A 216 15.94 6.83 13.25
N GLU A 217 16.37 6.63 11.99
CA GLU A 217 17.78 6.44 11.61
C GLU A 217 18.68 7.59 12.06
N ARG A 218 18.19 8.83 11.94
CA ARG A 218 18.91 10.02 12.39
C ARG A 218 18.77 10.30 13.88
N GLY A 219 17.98 9.49 14.61
CA GLY A 219 17.73 9.71 16.04
C GLY A 219 16.95 11.01 16.33
N GLU A 220 16.18 11.49 15.38
CA GLU A 220 15.37 12.72 15.53
C GLU A 220 14.08 12.47 16.30
N ILE A 221 13.56 11.24 16.28
CA ILE A 221 12.35 10.84 16.99
C ILE A 221 12.58 9.59 17.85
N ASP A 222 11.79 9.46 18.91
CA ASP A 222 11.75 8.31 19.79
C ASP A 222 10.48 7.47 19.59
N ILE A 223 9.40 8.11 19.11
CA ILE A 223 8.07 7.52 19.02
C ILE A 223 7.32 8.08 17.80
N ALA A 224 6.47 7.25 17.21
CA ALA A 224 5.68 7.63 16.03
C ALA A 224 4.32 6.92 16.01
N VAL A 225 3.33 7.53 15.38
CA VAL A 225 2.17 6.82 14.84
C VAL A 225 2.57 6.30 13.46
N TRP A 226 2.67 4.97 13.30
CA TRP A 226 3.18 4.39 12.06
C TRP A 226 2.71 2.94 11.86
N TYR A 227 3.32 2.24 10.92
CA TYR A 227 2.98 0.88 10.52
C TYR A 227 3.89 -0.15 11.18
N PRO A 228 3.36 -1.19 11.85
CA PRO A 228 4.16 -2.23 12.51
C PRO A 228 4.96 -3.07 11.50
N ASP A 229 4.44 -3.30 10.30
CA ASP A 229 5.13 -4.00 9.21
C ASP A 229 6.42 -3.26 8.80
N ARG A 230 6.35 -1.95 8.60
CA ARG A 230 7.51 -1.12 8.28
C ARG A 230 8.53 -1.10 9.42
N ALA A 231 8.04 -1.02 10.65
CA ALA A 231 8.91 -1.10 11.83
C ALA A 231 9.58 -2.48 11.94
N GLY A 232 8.87 -3.56 11.61
CA GLY A 232 9.43 -4.91 11.56
C GLY A 232 10.57 -5.05 10.57
N VAL A 233 10.39 -4.54 9.35
CA VAL A 233 11.46 -4.50 8.33
C VAL A 233 12.66 -3.66 8.81
N ALA A 234 12.40 -2.49 9.38
CA ALA A 234 13.46 -1.62 9.91
C ALA A 234 14.20 -2.28 11.09
N ALA A 235 13.49 -2.99 11.97
CA ALA A 235 14.07 -3.74 13.07
C ALA A 235 14.96 -4.90 12.59
N LYS A 236 14.52 -5.62 11.56
CA LYS A 236 15.33 -6.67 10.91
C LYS A 236 16.62 -6.12 10.29
N ASN A 237 16.58 -4.87 9.84
CA ASN A 237 17.73 -4.15 9.31
C ASN A 237 18.59 -3.46 10.38
N GLY A 238 18.30 -3.68 11.66
CA GLY A 238 19.15 -3.26 12.79
C GLY A 238 18.70 -2.01 13.54
N LEU A 239 17.56 -1.38 13.17
CA LEU A 239 17.00 -0.30 13.98
C LEU A 239 16.31 -0.87 15.24
N PRO A 240 16.49 -0.27 16.41
CA PRO A 240 15.92 -0.77 17.66
C PRO A 240 14.42 -0.44 17.78
N LEU A 241 13.62 -0.74 16.77
CA LEU A 241 12.19 -0.42 16.74
C LEU A 241 11.32 -1.55 17.28
N ALA A 242 10.19 -1.19 17.88
CA ALA A 242 9.12 -2.10 18.25
C ALA A 242 7.75 -1.45 18.04
N ALA A 243 6.75 -2.29 17.85
CA ALA A 243 5.35 -1.88 17.82
C ALA A 243 4.71 -2.03 19.20
N ALA A 244 3.85 -1.10 19.56
CA ALA A 244 3.00 -1.17 20.73
C ALA A 244 1.54 -0.98 20.32
N TYR A 245 0.69 -1.91 20.74
CA TYR A 245 -0.75 -1.88 20.46
C TYR A 245 -1.47 -1.22 21.64
N PRO A 246 -2.05 -0.01 21.43
CA PRO A 246 -2.71 0.72 22.52
C PRO A 246 -3.92 -0.03 23.06
N ALA A 247 -4.21 0.13 24.33
CA ALA A 247 -5.36 -0.52 24.99
C ALA A 247 -6.71 -0.11 24.38
N GLU A 248 -6.77 1.08 23.80
CA GLU A 248 -7.95 1.60 23.08
C GLU A 248 -8.14 0.99 21.70
N GLY A 249 -7.15 0.24 21.22
CA GLY A 249 -7.12 -0.41 19.92
C GLY A 249 -6.28 0.34 18.88
N ALA A 250 -5.49 -0.42 18.13
CA ALA A 250 -4.87 0.04 16.89
C ALA A 250 -5.93 0.14 15.78
N VAL A 251 -5.62 0.82 14.66
CA VAL A 251 -6.56 0.95 13.55
C VAL A 251 -6.16 0.00 12.42
N GLY A 252 -7.10 -0.86 12.02
CA GLY A 252 -6.89 -1.81 10.93
C GLY A 252 -6.76 -1.11 9.57
N ILE A 253 -5.90 -1.65 8.71
CA ILE A 253 -5.68 -1.18 7.35
C ILE A 253 -5.71 -2.37 6.40
N ARG A 254 -6.29 -2.16 5.23
CA ARG A 254 -6.33 -3.13 4.12
C ARG A 254 -5.75 -2.47 2.87
N PRO A 255 -4.43 -2.59 2.63
CA PRO A 255 -3.91 -2.23 1.33
C PRO A 255 -4.52 -3.12 0.26
N THR A 256 -5.13 -2.51 -0.74
CA THR A 256 -5.84 -3.16 -1.83
C THR A 256 -5.04 -3.10 -3.11
N ILE A 257 -5.43 -3.94 -4.07
CA ILE A 257 -4.95 -3.90 -5.44
C ILE A 257 -6.13 -3.81 -6.39
N SER A 258 -6.02 -2.99 -7.42
CA SER A 258 -7.10 -2.73 -8.37
C SER A 258 -6.56 -2.38 -9.75
N ILE A 259 -7.45 -2.40 -10.74
CA ILE A 259 -7.17 -2.05 -12.14
C ILE A 259 -7.85 -0.72 -12.45
N PRO A 260 -7.11 0.39 -12.68
CA PRO A 260 -7.69 1.63 -13.16
C PRO A 260 -8.28 1.47 -14.55
N LYS A 261 -9.42 2.15 -14.83
CA LYS A 261 -10.01 2.17 -16.17
C LYS A 261 -9.08 2.81 -17.19
N GLY A 262 -9.15 2.32 -18.41
CA GLY A 262 -8.42 2.86 -19.57
C GLY A 262 -7.04 2.22 -19.79
N THR A 263 -6.64 1.25 -18.96
CA THR A 263 -5.48 0.42 -19.28
C THR A 263 -5.70 -0.39 -20.55
N ALA A 264 -4.66 -0.47 -21.38
CA ALA A 264 -4.63 -1.39 -22.54
C ALA A 264 -4.17 -2.81 -22.13
N GLN A 265 -3.74 -2.99 -20.89
CA GLN A 265 -3.12 -4.22 -20.37
C GLN A 265 -4.04 -4.96 -19.38
N GLU A 266 -5.35 -4.90 -19.54
CA GLU A 266 -6.31 -5.45 -18.57
C GLU A 266 -6.09 -6.96 -18.28
N ASP A 267 -5.81 -7.77 -19.31
CA ASP A 267 -5.55 -9.20 -19.12
C ASP A 267 -4.22 -9.44 -18.38
N LEU A 268 -3.20 -8.64 -18.67
CA LEU A 268 -1.91 -8.70 -17.97
C LEU A 268 -2.04 -8.23 -16.52
N ALA A 269 -2.86 -7.19 -16.27
CA ALA A 269 -3.18 -6.69 -14.96
C ALA A 269 -3.90 -7.74 -14.09
N HIS A 270 -4.85 -8.49 -14.66
CA HIS A 270 -5.48 -9.61 -13.94
C HIS A 270 -4.46 -10.71 -13.58
N LYS A 271 -3.54 -11.05 -14.49
CA LYS A 271 -2.46 -12.02 -14.19
C LYS A 271 -1.55 -11.53 -13.07
N PHE A 272 -1.24 -10.23 -13.04
CA PHE A 272 -0.45 -9.66 -11.95
C PHE A 272 -1.20 -9.73 -10.61
N ILE A 273 -2.48 -9.39 -10.59
CA ILE A 273 -3.31 -9.53 -9.38
C ILE A 273 -3.37 -10.98 -8.94
N ASP A 274 -3.56 -11.93 -9.85
CA ASP A 274 -3.56 -13.35 -9.51
C ASP A 274 -2.22 -13.80 -8.91
N THR A 275 -1.09 -13.31 -9.44
CA THR A 275 0.25 -13.52 -8.87
C THR A 275 0.36 -12.95 -7.45
N VAL A 276 -0.22 -11.77 -7.18
CA VAL A 276 -0.23 -11.16 -5.84
C VAL A 276 -1.07 -12.00 -4.86
N LEU A 277 -2.14 -12.64 -5.33
CA LEU A 277 -3.05 -13.45 -4.51
C LEU A 277 -2.58 -14.89 -4.29
N ASP A 278 -1.57 -15.34 -5.01
CA ASP A 278 -1.00 -16.70 -4.88
C ASP A 278 -0.45 -16.94 -3.46
N ALA A 279 -0.66 -18.15 -2.91
CA ALA A 279 -0.33 -18.47 -1.53
C ALA A 279 1.18 -18.38 -1.22
N ASP A 280 2.04 -18.85 -2.14
CA ASP A 280 3.49 -18.82 -1.96
C ASP A 280 4.02 -17.38 -2.05
N ASN A 281 3.50 -16.58 -2.98
CA ASN A 281 3.85 -15.18 -3.13
C ASN A 281 3.33 -14.32 -1.96
N GLN A 282 2.12 -14.58 -1.49
CA GLN A 282 1.56 -13.97 -0.27
C GLN A 282 2.42 -14.30 0.95
N LYS A 283 2.82 -15.57 1.10
CA LYS A 283 3.70 -16.00 2.18
C LYS A 283 5.06 -15.31 2.08
N CYS A 284 5.69 -15.31 0.90
CA CYS A 284 6.94 -14.59 0.66
C CYS A 284 6.84 -13.13 1.14
N PHE A 285 5.81 -12.43 0.69
CA PHE A 285 5.63 -11.02 1.02
C PHE A 285 5.35 -10.81 2.52
N SER A 286 4.46 -11.62 3.11
CA SER A 286 4.13 -11.53 4.54
C SER A 286 5.34 -11.74 5.44
N GLU A 287 6.20 -12.70 5.11
CA GLU A 287 7.40 -13.04 5.89
C GLU A 287 8.48 -11.95 5.84
N ILE A 288 8.65 -11.27 4.70
CA ILE A 288 9.67 -10.23 4.57
C ILE A 288 9.16 -8.83 4.87
N GLN A 289 7.83 -8.60 4.75
CA GLN A 289 7.17 -7.33 5.03
C GLN A 289 6.59 -7.26 6.44
N PHE A 290 6.48 -8.37 7.17
CA PHE A 290 5.86 -8.46 8.50
C PHE A 290 4.38 -8.04 8.50
N ILE A 291 3.61 -8.48 7.51
CA ILE A 291 2.22 -8.09 7.30
C ILE A 291 1.31 -9.32 7.17
N GLY A 292 0.02 -9.18 7.49
CA GLY A 292 -0.95 -10.26 7.39
C GLY A 292 -1.31 -10.59 5.94
N SER A 293 -1.53 -11.89 5.65
CA SER A 293 -2.02 -12.37 4.36
C SER A 293 -3.54 -12.35 4.28
N VAL A 294 -4.07 -12.18 3.08
CA VAL A 294 -5.50 -12.38 2.76
C VAL A 294 -5.80 -13.76 2.18
N ASN A 295 -4.78 -14.52 1.80
CA ASN A 295 -4.95 -15.91 1.36
C ASN A 295 -5.00 -16.83 2.59
N LYS A 296 -6.13 -17.55 2.73
CA LYS A 296 -6.42 -18.41 3.89
C LYS A 296 -5.52 -19.64 4.02
N ASN A 297 -4.75 -19.97 2.98
CA ASN A 297 -3.81 -21.10 3.00
C ASN A 297 -2.42 -20.69 3.53
N VAL A 298 -2.19 -19.39 3.79
CA VAL A 298 -0.91 -18.89 4.31
C VAL A 298 -0.83 -19.08 5.81
N THR A 299 0.22 -19.73 6.27
CA THR A 299 0.59 -19.78 7.69
C THR A 299 1.86 -18.97 7.88
N LEU A 300 1.80 -17.97 8.76
CA LEU A 300 2.91 -17.07 9.08
C LEU A 300 3.86 -17.70 10.10
N SER A 301 5.14 -17.34 10.03
CA SER A 301 6.14 -17.70 11.04
C SER A 301 5.81 -17.10 12.40
N ALA A 302 6.41 -17.63 13.46
CA ALA A 302 6.27 -17.08 14.81
C ALA A 302 6.82 -15.65 14.91
N GLU A 303 7.87 -15.33 14.15
CA GLU A 303 8.47 -13.99 14.08
C GLU A 303 7.46 -12.96 13.53
N VAL A 304 6.84 -13.26 12.41
CA VAL A 304 5.82 -12.38 11.79
C VAL A 304 4.56 -12.30 12.65
N SER A 305 4.10 -13.45 13.17
CA SER A 305 2.92 -13.51 14.04
C SER A 305 3.07 -12.72 15.35
N ALA A 306 4.29 -12.45 15.79
CA ALA A 306 4.55 -11.59 16.95
C ALA A 306 4.38 -10.08 16.65
N ILE A 307 4.41 -9.70 15.38
CA ILE A 307 4.29 -8.30 14.93
C ILE A 307 2.89 -8.03 14.37
N VAL A 308 2.32 -8.97 13.62
CA VAL A 308 0.94 -8.88 13.13
C VAL A 308 -0.03 -8.98 14.32
N PRO A 309 -1.03 -8.08 14.42
CA PRO A 309 -1.97 -8.13 15.56
C PRO A 309 -2.70 -9.48 15.59
N THR A 310 -2.66 -10.13 16.75
CA THR A 310 -3.31 -11.41 17.01
C THR A 310 -3.99 -11.41 18.38
N GLY A 311 -4.95 -12.34 18.61
CA GLY A 311 -5.64 -12.48 19.90
C GLY A 311 -6.27 -11.16 20.35
N GLU A 312 -6.06 -10.78 21.61
CA GLU A 312 -6.65 -9.58 22.23
C GLU A 312 -6.33 -8.28 21.47
N ALA A 313 -5.14 -8.14 20.88
CA ALA A 313 -4.78 -6.96 20.09
C ALA A 313 -5.64 -6.87 18.83
N LEU A 314 -5.92 -7.98 18.16
CA LEU A 314 -6.81 -8.04 17.00
C LEU A 314 -8.26 -7.76 17.40
N ASP A 315 -8.73 -8.33 18.51
CA ASP A 315 -10.11 -8.17 19.00
C ASP A 315 -10.43 -6.70 19.36
N LYS A 316 -9.41 -5.95 19.79
CA LYS A 316 -9.54 -4.53 20.12
C LYS A 316 -9.32 -3.59 18.93
N MET A 317 -8.90 -4.09 17.77
CA MET A 317 -8.65 -3.22 16.63
C MET A 317 -9.91 -2.49 16.18
N LEU A 318 -9.74 -1.20 15.92
CA LEU A 318 -10.76 -0.37 15.28
C LEU A 318 -10.72 -0.61 13.76
N PHE A 319 -11.79 -1.20 13.25
CA PHE A 319 -12.00 -1.30 11.80
C PHE A 319 -13.03 -0.25 11.37
N LEU A 320 -12.54 0.76 10.67
CA LEU A 320 -13.39 1.80 10.09
C LEU A 320 -14.01 1.29 8.78
N ASP A 321 -15.29 1.59 8.55
CA ASP A 321 -15.90 1.27 7.27
C ASP A 321 -15.27 2.15 6.18
N PRO A 322 -14.65 1.56 5.15
CA PRO A 322 -13.96 2.33 4.12
C PRO A 322 -14.92 3.18 3.27
N ASN A 323 -16.21 2.81 3.15
CA ASN A 323 -17.22 3.63 2.47
C ASN A 323 -17.55 4.89 3.30
N ASP A 324 -17.71 4.74 4.61
CA ASP A 324 -17.88 5.88 5.51
C ASP A 324 -16.67 6.83 5.43
N MET A 325 -15.47 6.29 5.46
CA MET A 325 -14.25 7.10 5.38
C MET A 325 -14.11 7.77 4.03
N ALA A 326 -14.37 7.06 2.93
CA ALA A 326 -14.31 7.64 1.59
C ALA A 326 -15.20 8.90 1.44
N GLN A 327 -16.35 8.91 2.08
CA GLN A 327 -17.28 10.06 2.05
C GLN A 327 -16.82 11.21 2.96
N ARG A 328 -16.20 10.92 4.11
CA ARG A 328 -15.87 11.91 5.16
C ARG A 328 -14.49 12.55 4.98
N LEU A 329 -13.52 11.82 4.42
CA LEU A 329 -12.14 12.29 4.30
C LEU A 329 -11.99 13.65 3.62
N PRO A 330 -12.76 14.03 2.59
CA PRO A 330 -12.67 15.36 2.02
C PRO A 330 -13.01 16.48 3.01
N ASP A 331 -13.99 16.27 3.91
CA ASP A 331 -14.34 17.24 4.94
C ASP A 331 -13.32 17.25 6.08
N TRP A 332 -12.90 16.07 6.54
CA TRP A 332 -11.87 15.95 7.56
C TRP A 332 -10.56 16.62 7.13
N THR A 333 -10.16 16.46 5.86
CA THR A 333 -8.99 17.11 5.28
C THR A 333 -9.12 18.65 5.31
N ARG A 334 -10.28 19.19 4.91
CA ARG A 334 -10.54 20.63 4.98
C ARG A 334 -10.47 21.16 6.41
N ARG A 335 -11.03 20.42 7.38
CA ARG A 335 -10.98 20.77 8.79
C ARG A 335 -9.56 20.74 9.34
N TRP A 336 -8.79 19.68 9.04
CA TRP A 336 -7.39 19.56 9.41
C TRP A 336 -6.56 20.76 8.93
N GLN A 337 -6.66 21.10 7.66
CA GLN A 337 -5.94 22.22 7.07
C GLN A 337 -6.29 23.56 7.72
N ARG A 338 -7.53 23.76 8.13
CA ARG A 338 -8.00 24.98 8.75
C ARG A 338 -7.70 25.06 10.25
N GLU A 339 -7.77 23.93 10.95
CA GLU A 339 -7.82 23.89 12.41
C GLU A 339 -6.56 23.32 13.05
N VAL A 340 -5.80 22.49 12.35
CA VAL A 340 -4.57 21.86 12.87
C VAL A 340 -3.30 22.50 12.31
N LEU A 341 -3.28 22.85 11.01
CA LEU A 341 -2.09 23.41 10.35
C LEU A 341 -1.95 24.94 10.47
N ARG A 342 -2.91 25.63 11.10
CA ARG A 342 -2.91 27.10 11.26
C ARG A 342 -2.66 27.52 12.74
#